data_83bc021c1886dd45c8d106e2a94e20df
#
_entry.id   83bc021c1886dd45c8d106e2a94e20df
#
_cell.length_a   1.000
_cell.length_b   1.000
_cell.length_c   1.000
_cell.angle_alpha   90.00
_cell.angle_beta   90.00
_cell.angle_gamma   90.00
#
_symmetry.space_group_name_H-M   'P 1'
#
loop_
_entity.id
_entity.type
_entity.pdbx_description
1 polymer ?
#
loop_
_entity_poly.entity_id
_entity_poly.type
_entity_poly.pdbx_seq_one_letter_code
_entity_poly.pdbx_strand_id
1 'polypeptide(L)'
;RVHIVSSAVTGYGEALIQNAFGVDFGLVETVAHFRAARHFCPDVDFIIDIGGQDIKCFKIRNKCIDNISLNEACSSGCGSFIETFARSMGYSIEEFCKLGLFAKHPIDLGSRCTVFMNSSVKQAQKDGAGIDAISAGLSVSVVKNALYKVIRAHSPDDLGQHIVVQGGTFLNDAILRSFEQEIGRDVTRPAISGLMGAYGAALHAKDNRRETTTLVGTDVLAGFEHNVRSTRCGLCENHCSLTINNFGGGRRFISGNRCERPLGGTKKADLPNLYKWKLEKLKSYGEPSGIANPIAKIGLPFGLNNFELLPFWTAFLRKLGFETVLSDVSTRDMYMQGQHSIPSDTVCYPAKLMHGHIENLLEKGVDAIFYPCMTYNLDEERATNHYNCPVVAYYPELLKANVSALADFDFMMPYFELADKKRFTKHAVKYFCGKYPQIKKKQVIAAVEDAYMAQDEYYIDIRIEGQRAIRYADEHDLDVAVIAGRPYHVDPEINHGIDQLIASFGLVIVSEDAVWQLTDAPEVHVLNQWTYHSRMYGAAKYVTQKENAQLIQLVSFGCGIDAITTDEMRAICENG
;
A
#
# COMPACT_ATOMS: atom_id res chain seq x y z
N ARG A 1 47.84 14.87 -2.16
CA ARG A 1 46.54 15.29 -1.63
C ARG A 1 45.48 15.04 -2.70
N VAL A 2 44.38 14.38 -2.36
CA VAL A 2 43.23 14.22 -3.25
C VAL A 2 42.30 15.41 -3.00
N HIS A 3 41.81 16.00 -4.09
CA HIS A 3 40.79 17.05 -4.02
C HIS A 3 39.47 16.52 -4.53
N ILE A 4 38.44 16.51 -3.66
CA ILE A 4 37.08 16.08 -4.02
C ILE A 4 36.41 17.29 -4.68
N VAL A 5 35.99 17.14 -5.92
CA VAL A 5 35.36 18.21 -6.71
C VAL A 5 33.83 18.05 -6.79
N SER A 6 33.36 16.85 -6.61
CA SER A 6 31.92 16.54 -6.58
C SER A 6 31.66 15.23 -5.84
N SER A 7 30.50 15.09 -5.24
CA SER A 7 30.12 13.95 -4.42
C SER A 7 28.68 13.54 -4.69
N ALA A 8 28.38 12.23 -4.57
CA ALA A 8 27.03 11.73 -4.64
C ALA A 8 26.83 10.58 -3.65
N VAL A 9 25.62 10.39 -3.21
CA VAL A 9 25.20 9.30 -2.32
C VAL A 9 23.98 8.61 -2.89
N THR A 10 23.86 7.31 -2.62
CA THR A 10 22.71 6.49 -3.01
C THR A 10 22.37 5.48 -1.93
N GLY A 11 21.21 4.82 -2.03
CA GLY A 11 20.70 3.85 -1.09
C GLY A 11 19.61 4.42 -0.18
N TYR A 12 19.02 3.58 0.69
CA TYR A 12 17.89 3.97 1.55
C TYR A 12 18.16 5.15 2.49
N GLY A 13 19.41 5.37 2.85
CA GLY A 13 19.83 6.48 3.71
C GLY A 13 20.27 7.73 2.96
N GLU A 14 20.07 7.82 1.64
CA GLU A 14 20.66 8.88 0.80
C GLU A 14 20.36 10.28 1.32
N ALA A 15 19.10 10.60 1.59
CA ALA A 15 18.69 11.93 2.03
C ALA A 15 19.25 12.28 3.42
N LEU A 16 19.34 11.32 4.33
CA LEU A 16 19.97 11.49 5.64
C LEU A 16 21.47 11.83 5.50
N ILE A 17 22.19 11.04 4.70
CA ILE A 17 23.64 11.19 4.47
C ILE A 17 23.92 12.48 3.69
N GLN A 18 23.10 12.79 2.68
CA GLN A 18 23.22 14.03 1.92
C GLN A 18 23.13 15.25 2.84
N ASN A 19 22.13 15.28 3.74
CA ASN A 19 21.96 16.36 4.70
C ASN A 19 23.04 16.38 5.79
N ALA A 20 23.48 15.20 6.28
CA ALA A 20 24.48 15.11 7.33
C ALA A 20 25.84 15.65 6.88
N PHE A 21 26.24 15.30 5.67
CA PHE A 21 27.60 15.57 5.17
C PHE A 21 27.64 16.61 4.05
N GLY A 22 26.51 17.19 3.67
CA GLY A 22 26.45 18.18 2.58
C GLY A 22 26.85 17.60 1.23
N VAL A 23 26.52 16.31 0.98
CA VAL A 23 26.82 15.64 -0.29
C VAL A 23 26.07 16.34 -1.43
N ASP A 24 26.76 16.59 -2.55
CA ASP A 24 26.23 17.41 -3.64
C ASP A 24 24.96 16.84 -4.27
N PHE A 25 24.88 15.50 -4.41
CA PHE A 25 23.76 14.82 -5.06
C PHE A 25 23.29 13.61 -4.25
N GLY A 26 21.98 13.51 -4.02
CA GLY A 26 21.30 12.29 -3.69
C GLY A 26 20.80 11.62 -4.97
N LEU A 27 20.98 10.32 -5.11
CA LEU A 27 20.56 9.58 -6.29
C LEU A 27 19.79 8.33 -5.89
N VAL A 28 18.61 8.17 -6.46
CA VAL A 28 17.81 6.96 -6.28
C VAL A 28 18.61 5.74 -6.67
N GLU A 29 18.61 4.71 -5.84
CA GLU A 29 19.47 3.53 -5.97
C GLU A 29 19.32 2.84 -7.33
N THR A 30 18.07 2.70 -7.81
CA THR A 30 17.78 2.09 -9.12
C THR A 30 18.45 2.83 -10.27
N VAL A 31 18.47 4.17 -10.22
CA VAL A 31 19.14 5.01 -11.23
C VAL A 31 20.65 4.86 -11.14
N ALA A 32 21.21 4.77 -9.93
CA ALA A 32 22.65 4.55 -9.74
C ALA A 32 23.09 3.20 -10.33
N HIS A 33 22.39 2.13 -10.00
CA HIS A 33 22.64 0.79 -10.53
C HIS A 33 22.54 0.72 -12.05
N PHE A 34 21.52 1.34 -12.63
CA PHE A 34 21.35 1.40 -14.09
C PHE A 34 22.49 2.18 -14.79
N ARG A 35 22.89 3.33 -14.24
CA ARG A 35 24.02 4.10 -14.81
C ARG A 35 25.33 3.31 -14.81
N ALA A 36 25.59 2.59 -13.70
CA ALA A 36 26.77 1.74 -13.62
C ALA A 36 26.70 0.58 -14.63
N ALA A 37 25.57 -0.11 -14.72
CA ALA A 37 25.40 -1.23 -15.65
C ALA A 37 25.60 -0.79 -17.11
N ARG A 38 25.01 0.35 -17.52
CA ARG A 38 25.22 0.92 -18.87
C ARG A 38 26.66 1.30 -19.16
N HIS A 39 27.44 1.67 -18.16
CA HIS A 39 28.86 1.97 -18.36
C HIS A 39 29.64 0.71 -18.76
N PHE A 40 29.34 -0.43 -18.15
CA PHE A 40 30.00 -1.71 -18.45
C PHE A 40 29.42 -2.44 -19.66
N CYS A 41 28.11 -2.28 -19.89
CA CYS A 41 27.37 -2.87 -21.00
C CYS A 41 26.42 -1.81 -21.59
N PRO A 42 26.84 -1.06 -22.63
CA PRO A 42 26.04 0.02 -23.22
C PRO A 42 24.68 -0.41 -23.76
N ASP A 43 24.57 -1.66 -24.22
CA ASP A 43 23.37 -2.25 -24.83
C ASP A 43 22.65 -3.19 -23.87
N VAL A 44 22.78 -2.98 -22.55
CA VAL A 44 22.12 -3.81 -21.53
C VAL A 44 20.61 -3.83 -21.70
N ASP A 45 20.04 -5.05 -21.73
CA ASP A 45 18.60 -5.31 -21.80
C ASP A 45 18.00 -5.61 -20.43
N PHE A 46 18.80 -6.25 -19.57
CA PHE A 46 18.37 -6.69 -18.26
C PHE A 46 19.46 -6.56 -17.21
N ILE A 47 19.08 -6.08 -16.04
CA ILE A 47 19.98 -5.95 -14.90
C ILE A 47 19.36 -6.72 -13.75
N ILE A 48 20.16 -7.57 -13.12
CA ILE A 48 19.78 -8.21 -11.87
C ILE A 48 20.80 -7.86 -10.78
N ASP A 49 20.30 -7.27 -9.72
CA ASP A 49 21.06 -6.96 -8.52
C ASP A 49 20.59 -7.88 -7.38
N ILE A 50 21.53 -8.66 -6.84
CA ILE A 50 21.27 -9.47 -5.66
C ILE A 50 22.17 -8.99 -4.53
N GLY A 51 21.57 -8.26 -3.62
CA GLY A 51 22.21 -7.75 -2.42
C GLY A 51 22.31 -8.77 -1.31
N GLY A 52 22.62 -8.30 -0.10
CA GLY A 52 22.63 -9.12 1.11
C GLY A 52 21.23 -9.52 1.57
N GLN A 53 20.22 -8.69 1.35
CA GLN A 53 18.86 -8.87 1.86
C GLN A 53 17.76 -8.64 0.83
N ASP A 54 18.07 -8.12 -0.35
CA ASP A 54 17.11 -7.76 -1.38
C ASP A 54 17.56 -8.24 -2.76
N ILE A 55 16.59 -8.31 -3.67
CA ILE A 55 16.78 -8.59 -5.09
C ILE A 55 16.07 -7.50 -5.87
N LYS A 56 16.77 -6.87 -6.80
CA LYS A 56 16.24 -5.86 -7.71
C LYS A 56 16.51 -6.28 -9.15
N CYS A 57 15.50 -6.19 -9.99
CA CYS A 57 15.63 -6.52 -11.40
C CYS A 57 15.06 -5.39 -12.24
N PHE A 58 15.78 -5.03 -13.30
CA PHE A 58 15.41 -3.93 -14.19
C PHE A 58 15.35 -4.44 -15.62
N LYS A 59 14.19 -4.29 -16.25
CA LYS A 59 14.06 -4.50 -17.70
C LYS A 59 14.32 -3.18 -18.41
N ILE A 60 15.18 -3.20 -19.41
CA ILE A 60 15.62 -2.00 -20.13
C ILE A 60 15.07 -2.06 -21.55
N ARG A 61 14.40 -1.01 -21.98
CA ARG A 61 13.96 -0.80 -23.37
C ARG A 61 14.27 0.62 -23.81
N ASN A 62 14.71 0.78 -25.03
CA ASN A 62 15.03 2.08 -25.60
C ASN A 62 15.99 2.91 -24.71
N LYS A 63 16.94 2.23 -24.06
CA LYS A 63 17.92 2.82 -23.14
C LYS A 63 17.31 3.48 -21.88
N CYS A 64 16.09 3.10 -21.52
CA CYS A 64 15.37 3.52 -20.31
C CYS A 64 14.93 2.31 -19.50
N ILE A 65 14.75 2.49 -18.20
CA ILE A 65 14.15 1.48 -17.34
C ILE A 65 12.67 1.37 -17.69
N ASP A 66 12.24 0.21 -18.21
CA ASP A 66 10.87 -0.09 -18.62
C ASP A 66 10.06 -0.71 -17.46
N ASN A 67 10.69 -1.62 -16.73
CA ASN A 67 10.05 -2.30 -15.61
C ASN A 67 11.05 -2.57 -14.48
N ILE A 68 10.55 -2.56 -13.25
CA ILE A 68 11.33 -2.87 -12.03
C ILE A 68 10.59 -3.94 -11.26
N SER A 69 11.28 -5.03 -10.93
CA SER A 69 10.80 -6.06 -9.99
C SER A 69 11.66 -6.05 -8.73
N LEU A 70 11.03 -5.97 -7.57
CA LEU A 70 11.70 -5.87 -6.29
C LEU A 70 11.27 -7.01 -5.37
N ASN A 71 12.20 -7.53 -4.58
CA ASN A 71 11.92 -8.38 -3.43
C ASN A 71 12.73 -7.91 -2.23
N GLU A 72 12.09 -7.15 -1.36
CA GLU A 72 12.68 -6.61 -0.14
C GLU A 72 12.14 -7.33 1.12
N ALA A 73 11.06 -8.10 0.96
CA ALA A 73 10.37 -8.73 2.08
C ALA A 73 10.94 -10.09 2.50
N CYS A 74 11.79 -10.70 1.67
CA CYS A 74 12.28 -12.06 1.91
C CYS A 74 13.75 -12.20 1.51
N SER A 75 14.61 -12.46 2.49
CA SER A 75 16.05 -12.73 2.28
C SER A 75 16.33 -14.08 1.58
N SER A 76 15.30 -14.86 1.30
CA SER A 76 15.39 -16.13 0.56
C SER A 76 15.84 -15.88 -0.86
N GLY A 77 17.07 -16.17 -1.16
CA GLY A 77 17.69 -15.89 -2.45
C GLY A 77 18.70 -14.73 -2.42
N CYS A 78 18.95 -14.13 -1.27
CA CYS A 78 19.94 -13.07 -1.07
C CYS A 78 21.22 -13.59 -0.41
N GLY A 79 22.26 -12.77 -0.35
CA GLY A 79 23.57 -13.18 0.17
C GLY A 79 23.57 -13.62 1.64
N SER A 80 22.79 -12.97 2.49
CA SER A 80 22.67 -13.33 3.91
C SER A 80 22.12 -14.74 4.15
N PHE A 81 21.34 -15.25 3.21
CA PHE A 81 20.84 -16.62 3.24
C PHE A 81 21.98 -17.63 3.13
N ILE A 82 22.87 -17.48 2.15
CA ILE A 82 24.04 -18.35 1.96
C ILE A 82 25.01 -18.22 3.16
N GLU A 83 25.26 -16.99 3.62
CA GLU A 83 26.13 -16.72 4.76
C GLU A 83 25.64 -17.42 6.04
N THR A 84 24.33 -17.42 6.28
CA THR A 84 23.72 -18.10 7.43
C THR A 84 23.99 -19.61 7.39
N PHE A 85 23.87 -20.24 6.22
CA PHE A 85 24.17 -21.67 6.06
C PHE A 85 25.67 -21.97 6.16
N ALA A 86 26.53 -21.17 5.56
CA ALA A 86 27.99 -21.30 5.68
C ALA A 86 28.41 -21.30 7.16
N ARG A 87 27.98 -20.29 7.92
CA ARG A 87 28.24 -20.18 9.36
C ARG A 87 27.68 -21.35 10.16
N SER A 88 26.47 -21.81 9.87
CA SER A 88 25.86 -22.93 10.59
C SER A 88 26.60 -24.26 10.37
N MET A 89 27.35 -24.36 9.28
CA MET A 89 28.18 -25.54 8.94
C MET A 89 29.66 -25.37 9.31
N GLY A 90 30.03 -24.21 9.92
CA GLY A 90 31.38 -23.96 10.39
C GLY A 90 32.38 -23.49 9.34
N TYR A 91 31.89 -22.94 8.22
CA TYR A 91 32.71 -22.42 7.12
C TYR A 91 32.65 -20.90 6.99
N SER A 92 33.72 -20.29 6.50
CA SER A 92 33.65 -18.93 5.98
C SER A 92 32.81 -18.92 4.69
N ILE A 93 32.27 -17.76 4.32
CA ILE A 93 31.47 -17.66 3.10
C ILE A 93 32.32 -17.98 1.86
N GLU A 94 33.58 -17.56 1.83
CA GLU A 94 34.52 -17.79 0.73
C GLU A 94 34.85 -19.28 0.55
N GLU A 95 35.12 -20.00 1.65
CA GLU A 95 35.37 -21.45 1.61
C GLU A 95 34.13 -22.22 1.15
N PHE A 96 32.97 -21.87 1.71
CA PHE A 96 31.70 -22.49 1.38
C PHE A 96 31.34 -22.31 -0.10
N CYS A 97 31.55 -21.13 -0.66
CA CYS A 97 31.31 -20.84 -2.07
C CYS A 97 32.27 -21.63 -3.00
N LYS A 98 33.55 -21.75 -2.63
CA LYS A 98 34.53 -22.54 -3.39
C LYS A 98 34.17 -24.03 -3.42
N LEU A 99 33.70 -24.58 -2.31
CA LEU A 99 33.22 -25.97 -2.26
C LEU A 99 32.05 -26.16 -3.24
N GLY A 100 31.08 -25.26 -3.25
CA GLY A 100 29.92 -25.30 -4.15
C GLY A 100 30.29 -25.18 -5.63
N LEU A 101 31.27 -24.34 -5.96
CA LEU A 101 31.71 -24.13 -7.34
C LEU A 101 32.25 -25.40 -8.00
N PHE A 102 32.95 -26.23 -7.22
CA PHE A 102 33.59 -27.45 -7.72
C PHE A 102 32.79 -28.73 -7.40
N ALA A 103 31.59 -28.63 -6.87
CA ALA A 103 30.73 -29.76 -6.58
C ALA A 103 30.32 -30.50 -7.88
N LYS A 104 30.51 -31.82 -7.92
CA LYS A 104 30.16 -32.64 -9.08
C LYS A 104 28.66 -32.91 -9.20
N HIS A 105 27.97 -32.97 -8.08
CA HIS A 105 26.55 -33.36 -8.00
C HIS A 105 25.83 -32.40 -7.04
N PRO A 106 25.39 -31.23 -7.51
CA PRO A 106 24.56 -30.34 -6.70
C PRO A 106 23.29 -31.07 -6.24
N ILE A 107 22.93 -30.90 -4.96
CA ILE A 107 21.69 -31.50 -4.46
C ILE A 107 20.51 -30.59 -4.78
N ASP A 108 19.38 -31.16 -5.18
CA ASP A 108 18.17 -30.37 -5.41
C ASP A 108 17.49 -30.03 -4.07
N LEU A 109 17.62 -28.79 -3.66
CA LEU A 109 16.98 -28.24 -2.46
C LEU A 109 15.65 -27.52 -2.78
N GLY A 110 15.29 -27.42 -4.06
CA GLY A 110 14.16 -26.65 -4.53
C GLY A 110 14.35 -25.13 -4.39
N SER A 111 13.26 -24.38 -4.53
CA SER A 111 13.22 -22.91 -4.41
C SER A 111 12.24 -22.49 -3.31
N ARG A 112 12.54 -22.81 -2.05
CA ARG A 112 11.68 -22.55 -0.89
C ARG A 112 12.21 -21.37 -0.05
N CYS A 113 11.36 -20.82 0.83
CA CYS A 113 11.81 -19.81 1.78
C CYS A 113 12.82 -20.41 2.79
N THR A 114 13.60 -19.55 3.44
CA THR A 114 14.68 -19.92 4.38
C THR A 114 14.24 -20.91 5.47
N VAL A 115 13.01 -20.74 5.98
CA VAL A 115 12.47 -21.61 7.05
C VAL A 115 12.35 -23.07 6.57
N PHE A 116 11.76 -23.26 5.40
CA PHE A 116 11.62 -24.59 4.81
C PHE A 116 12.95 -25.15 4.27
N MET A 117 13.84 -24.27 3.81
CA MET A 117 15.17 -24.66 3.34
C MET A 117 16.02 -25.29 4.45
N ASN A 118 15.92 -24.77 5.68
CA ASN A 118 16.58 -25.38 6.84
C ASN A 118 16.23 -26.87 7.00
N SER A 119 14.97 -27.23 6.80
CA SER A 119 14.54 -28.62 6.89
C SER A 119 15.11 -29.45 5.75
N SER A 120 15.13 -28.91 4.52
CA SER A 120 15.71 -29.59 3.35
C SER A 120 17.20 -29.81 3.49
N VAL A 121 17.95 -28.82 3.97
CA VAL A 121 19.39 -28.93 4.23
C VAL A 121 19.69 -29.94 5.32
N LYS A 122 18.95 -29.92 6.45
CA LYS A 122 19.10 -30.91 7.52
C LYS A 122 18.79 -32.34 7.04
N GLN A 123 17.80 -32.49 6.18
CA GLN A 123 17.50 -33.80 5.59
C GLN A 123 18.63 -34.26 4.67
N ALA A 124 19.14 -33.37 3.81
CA ALA A 124 20.28 -33.66 2.94
C ALA A 124 21.53 -34.13 3.75
N GLN A 125 21.81 -33.46 4.87
CA GLN A 125 22.90 -33.87 5.76
C GLN A 125 22.68 -35.25 6.36
N LYS A 126 21.44 -35.58 6.78
CA LYS A 126 21.08 -36.91 7.29
C LYS A 126 21.22 -37.99 6.22
N ASP A 127 20.93 -37.66 4.97
CA ASP A 127 21.05 -38.54 3.81
C ASP A 127 22.52 -38.69 3.34
N GLY A 128 23.48 -38.03 4.05
CA GLY A 128 24.90 -38.15 3.78
C GLY A 128 25.44 -37.26 2.66
N ALA A 129 24.70 -36.20 2.28
CA ALA A 129 25.18 -35.22 1.29
C ALA A 129 26.42 -34.47 1.78
N GLY A 130 27.43 -34.35 0.93
CA GLY A 130 28.63 -33.56 1.20
C GLY A 130 28.34 -32.06 1.27
N ILE A 131 29.17 -31.32 1.98
CA ILE A 131 29.04 -29.85 2.13
C ILE A 131 29.14 -29.14 0.77
N ASP A 132 29.97 -29.66 -0.14
CA ASP A 132 30.09 -29.18 -1.53
C ASP A 132 28.77 -29.30 -2.29
N ALA A 133 28.10 -30.44 -2.22
CA ALA A 133 26.81 -30.70 -2.85
C ALA A 133 25.71 -29.80 -2.28
N ILE A 134 25.71 -29.55 -0.96
CA ILE A 134 24.77 -28.65 -0.29
C ILE A 134 25.02 -27.20 -0.68
N SER A 135 26.28 -26.73 -0.69
CA SER A 135 26.64 -25.38 -1.10
C SER A 135 26.23 -25.08 -2.55
N ALA A 136 26.48 -26.03 -3.46
CA ALA A 136 26.05 -25.94 -4.84
C ALA A 136 24.52 -25.92 -4.96
N GLY A 137 23.81 -26.77 -4.21
CA GLY A 137 22.35 -26.81 -4.19
C GLY A 137 21.73 -25.50 -3.68
N LEU A 138 22.33 -24.87 -2.69
CA LEU A 138 21.91 -23.56 -2.19
C LEU A 138 22.13 -22.45 -3.24
N SER A 139 23.26 -22.49 -3.97
CA SER A 139 23.54 -21.53 -5.05
C SER A 139 22.51 -21.65 -6.17
N VAL A 140 22.16 -22.86 -6.59
CA VAL A 140 21.07 -23.11 -7.56
C VAL A 140 19.72 -22.63 -7.03
N SER A 141 19.44 -22.87 -5.74
CA SER A 141 18.18 -22.44 -5.13
C SER A 141 18.02 -20.91 -5.13
N VAL A 142 19.09 -20.15 -4.86
CA VAL A 142 19.11 -18.68 -4.93
C VAL A 142 18.75 -18.21 -6.33
N VAL A 143 19.39 -18.79 -7.34
CA VAL A 143 19.14 -18.46 -8.76
C VAL A 143 17.69 -18.75 -9.15
N LYS A 144 17.18 -19.93 -8.83
CA LYS A 144 15.79 -20.31 -9.12
C LYS A 144 14.77 -19.41 -8.41
N ASN A 145 15.06 -18.99 -7.18
CA ASN A 145 14.22 -18.00 -6.50
C ASN A 145 14.19 -16.66 -7.24
N ALA A 146 15.36 -16.15 -7.63
CA ALA A 146 15.46 -14.91 -8.37
C ALA A 146 14.70 -14.97 -9.70
N LEU A 147 14.97 -15.99 -10.52
CA LEU A 147 14.40 -16.13 -11.85
C LEU A 147 12.88 -16.40 -11.83
N TYR A 148 12.43 -17.37 -11.06
CA TYR A 148 11.06 -17.87 -11.17
C TYR A 148 10.08 -17.25 -10.17
N LYS A 149 10.54 -16.69 -9.06
CA LYS A 149 9.64 -16.07 -8.06
C LYS A 149 9.67 -14.56 -8.07
N VAL A 150 10.85 -13.94 -8.26
CA VAL A 150 10.97 -12.49 -8.28
C VAL A 150 10.74 -11.94 -9.68
N ILE A 151 11.52 -12.42 -10.64
CA ILE A 151 11.45 -11.99 -12.05
C ILE A 151 10.21 -12.58 -12.73
N ARG A 152 9.81 -13.79 -12.34
CA ARG A 152 8.73 -14.57 -12.96
C ARG A 152 8.99 -14.84 -14.45
N ALA A 153 10.24 -15.09 -14.80
CA ALA A 153 10.63 -15.43 -16.15
C ALA A 153 10.01 -16.78 -16.56
N HIS A 154 9.38 -16.82 -17.72
CA HIS A 154 8.84 -18.06 -18.32
C HIS A 154 9.89 -18.73 -19.20
N SER A 155 10.81 -17.94 -19.75
CA SER A 155 11.92 -18.43 -20.57
C SER A 155 13.17 -17.56 -20.38
N PRO A 156 14.37 -18.05 -20.71
CA PRO A 156 15.58 -17.23 -20.72
C PRO A 156 15.50 -16.01 -21.66
N ASP A 157 14.68 -16.07 -22.71
CA ASP A 157 14.53 -14.97 -23.67
C ASP A 157 13.78 -13.77 -23.09
N ASP A 158 13.00 -13.95 -22.02
CA ASP A 158 12.35 -12.85 -21.30
C ASP A 158 13.36 -11.87 -20.69
N LEU A 159 14.60 -12.31 -20.48
CA LEU A 159 15.70 -11.51 -19.92
C LEU A 159 16.50 -10.72 -20.99
N GLY A 160 16.19 -10.88 -22.28
CA GLY A 160 16.97 -10.27 -23.36
C GLY A 160 18.32 -10.95 -23.62
N GLN A 161 19.22 -10.29 -24.36
CA GLN A 161 20.50 -10.86 -24.78
C GLN A 161 21.69 -10.34 -23.97
N HIS A 162 21.62 -9.08 -23.50
CA HIS A 162 22.70 -8.40 -22.80
C HIS A 162 22.34 -8.23 -21.33
N ILE A 163 22.75 -9.20 -20.52
CA ILE A 163 22.39 -9.28 -19.10
C ILE A 163 23.58 -8.83 -18.26
N VAL A 164 23.34 -7.87 -17.34
CA VAL A 164 24.32 -7.47 -16.33
C VAL A 164 23.87 -8.01 -14.97
N VAL A 165 24.78 -8.74 -14.31
CA VAL A 165 24.58 -9.22 -12.94
C VAL A 165 25.43 -8.40 -11.98
N GLN A 166 24.85 -7.98 -10.87
CA GLN A 166 25.50 -7.12 -9.89
C GLN A 166 24.98 -7.39 -8.47
N GLY A 167 25.52 -6.68 -7.47
CA GLY A 167 25.31 -6.95 -6.07
C GLY A 167 26.37 -7.85 -5.45
N GLY A 168 26.50 -7.78 -4.12
CA GLY A 168 27.52 -8.53 -3.39
C GLY A 168 27.38 -10.05 -3.53
N THR A 169 26.18 -10.55 -3.72
CA THR A 169 25.90 -11.98 -3.88
C THR A 169 26.55 -12.57 -5.14
N PHE A 170 26.66 -11.80 -6.23
CA PHE A 170 27.33 -12.25 -7.44
C PHE A 170 28.87 -12.25 -7.36
N LEU A 171 29.47 -11.82 -6.26
CA LEU A 171 30.88 -12.10 -5.98
C LEU A 171 31.14 -13.59 -5.75
N ASN A 172 30.09 -14.35 -5.45
CA ASN A 172 30.11 -15.79 -5.36
C ASN A 172 30.07 -16.42 -6.76
N ASP A 173 31.19 -17.02 -7.19
CA ASP A 173 31.33 -17.66 -8.51
C ASP A 173 30.40 -18.87 -8.67
N ALA A 174 30.04 -19.58 -7.59
CA ALA A 174 29.08 -20.68 -7.66
C ALA A 174 27.66 -20.18 -8.03
N ILE A 175 27.26 -19.03 -7.54
CA ILE A 175 25.97 -18.39 -7.91
C ILE A 175 26.03 -17.89 -9.36
N LEU A 176 27.09 -17.19 -9.73
CA LEU A 176 27.29 -16.73 -11.11
C LEU A 176 27.18 -17.89 -12.09
N ARG A 177 27.92 -18.96 -11.83
CA ARG A 177 27.91 -20.15 -12.71
C ARG A 177 26.54 -20.85 -12.75
N SER A 178 25.87 -20.97 -11.59
CA SER A 178 24.52 -21.51 -11.52
C SER A 178 23.52 -20.65 -12.33
N PHE A 179 23.68 -19.34 -12.30
CA PHE A 179 22.84 -18.40 -13.07
C PHE A 179 23.03 -18.58 -14.57
N GLU A 180 24.29 -18.60 -15.05
CA GLU A 180 24.63 -18.83 -16.47
C GLU A 180 24.15 -20.18 -16.98
N GLN A 181 24.26 -21.22 -16.14
CA GLN A 181 23.76 -22.56 -16.47
C GLN A 181 22.24 -22.61 -16.59
N GLU A 182 21.55 -21.96 -15.66
CA GLU A 182 20.08 -21.96 -15.65
C GLU A 182 19.48 -21.20 -16.84
N ILE A 183 20.12 -20.10 -17.27
CA ILE A 183 19.66 -19.32 -18.43
C ILE A 183 20.28 -19.75 -19.76
N GLY A 184 21.31 -20.64 -19.74
CA GLY A 184 21.98 -21.17 -20.92
C GLY A 184 22.83 -20.18 -21.70
N ARG A 185 23.30 -19.08 -21.06
CA ARG A 185 24.14 -18.06 -21.69
C ARG A 185 25.06 -17.35 -20.68
N ASP A 186 26.15 -16.77 -21.17
CA ASP A 186 27.06 -15.97 -20.36
C ASP A 186 26.43 -14.62 -20.02
N VAL A 187 26.84 -14.04 -18.89
CA VAL A 187 26.38 -12.73 -18.42
C VAL A 187 27.56 -11.81 -18.10
N THR A 188 27.33 -10.52 -18.13
CA THR A 188 28.33 -9.52 -17.74
C THR A 188 28.30 -9.30 -16.25
N ARG A 189 29.36 -9.73 -15.53
CA ARG A 189 29.60 -9.39 -14.13
C ARG A 189 30.77 -8.42 -14.03
N PRO A 190 30.55 -7.13 -13.74
CA PRO A 190 31.64 -6.19 -13.47
C PRO A 190 32.48 -6.63 -12.27
N ALA A 191 33.80 -6.37 -12.33
CA ALA A 191 34.72 -6.69 -11.21
C ALA A 191 34.32 -6.02 -9.89
N ILE A 192 33.58 -4.90 -9.97
CA ILE A 192 33.07 -4.13 -8.83
C ILE A 192 31.58 -4.41 -8.56
N SER A 193 31.08 -5.61 -8.88
CA SER A 193 29.65 -5.94 -8.83
C SER A 193 28.97 -5.57 -7.48
N GLY A 194 29.68 -5.63 -6.37
CA GLY A 194 29.20 -5.22 -5.05
C GLY A 194 29.20 -3.71 -4.80
N LEU A 195 29.78 -2.91 -5.69
CA LEU A 195 29.91 -1.45 -5.54
C LEU A 195 29.21 -0.67 -6.68
N MET A 196 28.37 -1.32 -7.45
CA MET A 196 27.72 -0.74 -8.63
C MET A 196 26.88 0.50 -8.31
N GLY A 197 26.14 0.51 -7.21
CA GLY A 197 25.40 1.68 -6.75
C GLY A 197 26.32 2.88 -6.49
N ALA A 198 27.40 2.68 -5.74
CA ALA A 198 28.38 3.74 -5.46
C ALA A 198 29.09 4.24 -6.73
N TYR A 199 29.43 3.32 -7.64
CA TYR A 199 30.04 3.66 -8.92
C TYR A 199 29.09 4.47 -9.82
N GLY A 200 27.83 4.09 -9.90
CA GLY A 200 26.81 4.83 -10.65
C GLY A 200 26.54 6.21 -10.07
N ALA A 201 26.54 6.34 -8.74
CA ALA A 201 26.47 7.63 -8.05
C ALA A 201 27.69 8.51 -8.40
N ALA A 202 28.91 7.94 -8.41
CA ALA A 202 30.12 8.65 -8.81
C ALA A 202 30.09 9.11 -10.28
N LEU A 203 29.57 8.27 -11.19
CA LEU A 203 29.35 8.68 -12.59
C LEU A 203 28.35 9.83 -12.68
N HIS A 204 27.28 9.81 -11.86
CA HIS A 204 26.33 10.92 -11.80
C HIS A 204 26.99 12.22 -11.34
N ALA A 205 27.77 12.16 -10.26
CA ALA A 205 28.50 13.32 -9.74
C ALA A 205 29.51 13.87 -10.76
N LYS A 206 30.17 13.00 -11.53
CA LYS A 206 31.09 13.39 -12.60
C LYS A 206 30.39 14.15 -13.72
N ASP A 207 29.23 13.63 -14.19
CA ASP A 207 28.51 14.20 -15.33
C ASP A 207 27.78 15.50 -14.99
N ASN A 208 27.39 15.67 -13.70
CA ASN A 208 26.69 16.85 -13.20
C ASN A 208 27.57 17.72 -12.29
N ARG A 209 28.87 17.73 -12.53
CA ARG A 209 29.84 18.42 -11.69
C ARG A 209 29.49 19.90 -11.47
N ARG A 210 29.50 20.32 -10.19
CA ARG A 210 29.36 21.72 -9.78
C ARG A 210 30.73 22.44 -9.79
N GLU A 211 30.73 23.76 -9.78
CA GLU A 211 31.96 24.54 -9.66
C GLU A 211 32.66 24.32 -8.32
N THR A 212 31.83 24.18 -7.24
CA THR A 212 32.30 23.91 -5.88
C THR A 212 31.45 22.84 -5.24
N THR A 213 32.10 21.91 -4.52
CA THR A 213 31.41 20.90 -3.73
C THR A 213 30.83 21.49 -2.44
N THR A 214 29.65 21.01 -2.03
CA THR A 214 29.03 21.32 -0.74
C THR A 214 29.44 20.33 0.37
N LEU A 215 30.25 19.32 0.03
CA LEU A 215 30.72 18.31 0.97
C LEU A 215 31.46 18.96 2.13
N VAL A 216 31.12 18.61 3.36
CA VAL A 216 31.74 19.18 4.56
C VAL A 216 33.24 18.90 4.62
N GLY A 217 34.03 19.88 5.05
CA GLY A 217 35.45 19.75 5.23
C GLY A 217 35.85 18.88 6.44
N THR A 218 37.14 18.53 6.48
CA THR A 218 37.68 17.68 7.58
C THR A 218 37.60 18.33 8.96
N ASP A 219 37.62 19.64 9.03
CA ASP A 219 37.43 20.45 10.23
C ASP A 219 36.01 20.27 10.82
N VAL A 220 35.00 20.30 9.96
CA VAL A 220 33.60 20.04 10.34
C VAL A 220 33.41 18.59 10.76
N LEU A 221 34.07 17.64 10.09
CA LEU A 221 34.01 16.21 10.45
C LEU A 221 34.66 15.94 11.80
N ALA A 222 35.72 16.64 12.16
CA ALA A 222 36.40 16.50 13.46
C ALA A 222 35.50 16.89 14.65
N GLY A 223 34.57 17.83 14.43
CA GLY A 223 33.58 18.26 15.44
C GLY A 223 32.15 17.79 15.12
N PHE A 224 31.99 16.70 14.37
CA PHE A 224 30.68 16.22 13.94
C PHE A 224 29.86 15.72 15.12
N GLU A 225 28.71 16.33 15.34
CA GLU A 225 27.74 15.90 16.33
C GLU A 225 26.45 15.46 15.65
N HIS A 226 25.87 14.38 16.17
CA HIS A 226 24.58 13.88 15.71
C HIS A 226 23.62 13.73 16.90
N ASN A 227 22.61 14.61 16.94
CA ASN A 227 21.57 14.59 17.95
C ASN A 227 20.25 14.18 17.32
N VAL A 228 19.60 13.18 17.88
CA VAL A 228 18.33 12.64 17.42
C VAL A 228 17.22 12.95 18.40
N ARG A 229 16.10 13.48 17.91
CA ARG A 229 14.90 13.72 18.70
C ARG A 229 13.70 13.13 17.99
N SER A 230 12.90 12.34 18.70
CA SER A 230 11.59 11.89 18.23
C SER A 230 10.50 12.82 18.76
N THR A 231 9.52 13.12 17.90
CA THR A 231 8.37 13.95 18.26
C THR A 231 7.15 13.56 17.42
N ARG A 232 5.95 13.95 17.85
CA ARG A 232 4.74 13.83 17.02
C ARG A 232 4.48 15.13 16.27
N CYS A 233 4.13 15.03 14.99
CA CYS A 233 3.72 16.17 14.18
C CYS A 233 2.33 16.63 14.61
N GLY A 234 2.17 17.93 14.87
CA GLY A 234 0.88 18.55 15.24
C GLY A 234 0.23 19.33 14.08
N LEU A 235 0.67 19.15 12.82
CA LEU A 235 0.24 19.98 11.69
C LEU A 235 -1.04 19.47 11.00
N CYS A 236 -1.46 18.22 11.28
CA CYS A 236 -2.70 17.61 10.79
C CYS A 236 -3.07 16.39 11.65
N GLU A 237 -4.20 15.78 11.37
CA GLU A 237 -4.76 14.62 12.08
C GLU A 237 -3.91 13.34 11.99
N ASN A 238 -2.98 13.26 11.02
CA ASN A 238 -2.08 12.11 10.89
C ASN A 238 -1.07 11.94 12.03
N HIS A 239 -0.80 12.99 12.81
CA HIS A 239 0.13 12.97 13.96
C HIS A 239 1.40 12.15 13.74
N CYS A 240 2.02 12.27 12.54
CA CYS A 240 3.19 11.49 12.15
C CYS A 240 4.26 11.46 13.24
N SER A 241 4.81 10.30 13.53
CA SER A 241 6.00 10.17 14.37
C SER A 241 7.22 10.63 13.59
N LEU A 242 7.75 11.80 13.95
CA LEU A 242 8.90 12.41 13.29
C LEU A 242 10.19 12.07 14.03
N THR A 243 11.21 11.75 13.29
CA THR A 243 12.59 11.68 13.76
C THR A 243 13.35 12.88 13.21
N ILE A 244 13.81 13.74 14.11
CA ILE A 244 14.55 14.94 13.78
C ILE A 244 16.02 14.69 14.07
N ASN A 245 16.84 14.71 13.02
CA ASN A 245 18.28 14.57 13.08
C ASN A 245 18.92 15.95 12.95
N ASN A 246 19.76 16.34 13.89
CA ASN A 246 20.56 17.57 13.87
C ASN A 246 22.04 17.22 13.82
N PHE A 247 22.77 17.81 12.86
CA PHE A 247 24.17 17.48 12.57
C PHE A 247 25.13 18.64 12.90
N GLY A 248 24.67 19.64 13.63
CA GLY A 248 25.43 20.86 13.86
C GLY A 248 25.44 21.80 12.65
N GLY A 249 25.88 23.04 12.84
CA GLY A 249 25.98 24.02 11.75
C GLY A 249 24.69 24.33 11.01
N GLY A 250 23.53 24.14 11.63
CA GLY A 250 22.21 24.37 11.01
C GLY A 250 21.70 23.24 10.11
N ARG A 251 22.46 22.15 9.94
CA ARG A 251 22.04 20.99 9.14
C ARG A 251 21.05 20.13 9.91
N ARG A 252 19.93 19.90 9.28
CA ARG A 252 18.82 19.17 9.90
C ARG A 252 18.13 18.27 8.88
N PHE A 253 17.80 17.06 9.29
CA PHE A 253 17.01 16.11 8.50
C PHE A 253 15.83 15.60 9.32
N ILE A 254 14.64 15.63 8.74
CA ILE A 254 13.41 15.12 9.35
C ILE A 254 12.95 13.92 8.52
N SER A 255 12.66 12.81 9.20
CA SER A 255 12.08 11.61 8.61
C SER A 255 10.81 11.19 9.36
N GLY A 256 10.04 10.27 8.78
CA GLY A 256 8.76 9.84 9.32
C GLY A 256 7.58 10.77 8.97
N ASN A 257 7.86 11.88 8.26
CA ASN A 257 6.83 12.76 7.70
C ASN A 257 6.14 12.10 6.50
N ARG A 258 4.82 12.24 6.44
CA ARG A 258 4.00 11.81 5.30
C ARG A 258 3.69 12.95 4.33
N CYS A 259 4.22 14.15 4.57
CA CYS A 259 4.08 15.33 3.71
C CYS A 259 5.21 16.33 4.00
N GLU A 260 5.35 17.34 3.14
CA GLU A 260 6.40 18.36 3.20
C GLU A 260 6.21 19.43 4.31
N ARG A 261 5.05 19.48 4.99
CA ARG A 261 4.75 20.52 6.02
C ARG A 261 5.77 20.56 7.15
N PRO A 262 6.24 19.43 7.72
CA PRO A 262 7.26 19.45 8.77
C PRO A 262 8.62 19.95 8.29
N LEU A 263 8.87 19.94 6.98
CA LEU A 263 10.10 20.43 6.36
C LEU A 263 10.07 21.93 6.06
N GLY A 264 8.97 22.62 6.40
CA GLY A 264 8.81 24.05 6.12
C GLY A 264 8.26 24.35 4.72
N GLY A 265 7.71 23.34 4.05
CA GLY A 265 7.02 23.53 2.77
C GLY A 265 5.86 24.51 2.94
N THR A 266 5.79 25.53 2.10
CA THR A 266 4.68 26.49 2.04
C THR A 266 3.37 25.75 1.75
N LYS A 267 2.27 26.11 2.43
CA LYS A 267 0.93 25.75 2.00
C LYS A 267 0.80 26.14 0.53
N LYS A 268 0.83 25.19 -0.38
CA LYS A 268 0.31 25.40 -1.73
C LYS A 268 -1.19 25.72 -1.60
N ALA A 269 -1.78 26.39 -2.58
CA ALA A 269 -3.18 26.76 -2.60
C ALA A 269 -4.06 25.59 -2.12
N ASP A 270 -5.11 25.89 -1.35
CA ASP A 270 -6.07 24.87 -0.87
C ASP A 270 -6.90 24.44 -2.10
N LEU A 271 -6.34 23.50 -2.87
CA LEU A 271 -6.96 22.98 -4.09
C LEU A 271 -8.17 22.12 -3.72
N PRO A 272 -9.19 22.04 -4.60
CA PRO A 272 -10.32 21.14 -4.41
C PRO A 272 -9.85 19.71 -4.13
N ASN A 273 -10.32 19.15 -3.01
CA ASN A 273 -9.98 17.81 -2.55
C ASN A 273 -11.28 17.10 -2.10
N LEU A 274 -11.80 16.23 -2.96
CA LEU A 274 -13.06 15.56 -2.71
C LEU A 274 -12.97 14.53 -1.57
N TYR A 275 -11.80 13.96 -1.28
CA TYR A 275 -11.60 13.09 -0.11
C TYR A 275 -11.79 13.85 1.20
N LYS A 276 -11.18 15.04 1.30
CA LYS A 276 -11.36 15.95 2.46
C LYS A 276 -12.83 16.36 2.61
N TRP A 277 -13.47 16.76 1.51
CA TRP A 277 -14.88 17.15 1.52
C TRP A 277 -15.80 16.00 1.94
N LYS A 278 -15.59 14.78 1.42
CA LYS A 278 -16.35 13.58 1.80
C LYS A 278 -16.21 13.27 3.28
N LEU A 279 -14.99 13.33 3.82
CA LEU A 279 -14.75 13.09 5.24
C LEU A 279 -15.52 14.09 6.12
N GLU A 280 -15.42 15.38 5.82
CA GLU A 280 -16.16 16.42 6.57
C GLU A 280 -17.68 16.25 6.44
N LYS A 281 -18.17 15.94 5.25
CA LYS A 281 -19.59 15.66 5.03
C LYS A 281 -20.06 14.46 5.85
N LEU A 282 -19.30 13.37 5.88
CA LEU A 282 -19.65 12.18 6.66
C LEU A 282 -19.58 12.44 8.16
N LYS A 283 -18.60 13.21 8.65
CA LYS A 283 -18.52 13.62 10.06
C LYS A 283 -19.77 14.41 10.51
N SER A 284 -20.36 15.21 9.62
CA SER A 284 -21.55 15.98 9.95
C SER A 284 -22.77 15.13 10.31
N TYR A 285 -22.85 13.88 9.82
CA TYR A 285 -23.91 12.93 10.24
C TYR A 285 -23.75 12.46 11.68
N GLY A 286 -22.57 12.65 12.30
CA GLY A 286 -22.33 12.37 13.72
C GLY A 286 -22.80 13.45 14.67
N GLU A 287 -23.23 14.60 14.17
CA GLU A 287 -23.77 15.67 15.02
C GLU A 287 -25.07 15.20 15.74
N PRO A 288 -25.29 15.59 17.00
CA PRO A 288 -26.48 15.21 17.75
C PRO A 288 -27.77 15.55 17.00
N SER A 289 -28.72 14.62 16.98
CA SER A 289 -29.99 14.81 16.27
C SER A 289 -30.96 15.81 16.95
N GLY A 290 -30.73 16.09 18.22
CA GLY A 290 -31.62 16.92 19.04
C GLY A 290 -32.96 16.24 19.39
N ILE A 291 -33.10 14.91 19.21
CA ILE A 291 -34.29 14.17 19.57
C ILE A 291 -34.48 14.24 21.09
N ALA A 292 -35.60 14.83 21.52
CA ALA A 292 -35.99 14.83 22.93
C ALA A 292 -36.48 13.42 23.33
N ASN A 293 -35.85 12.84 24.34
CA ASN A 293 -36.13 11.48 24.82
C ASN A 293 -36.01 10.39 23.75
N PRO A 294 -34.80 10.13 23.23
CA PRO A 294 -34.59 9.05 22.28
C PRO A 294 -34.91 7.68 22.90
N ILE A 295 -35.31 6.74 22.06
CA ILE A 295 -35.58 5.36 22.48
C ILE A 295 -34.32 4.72 23.08
N ALA A 296 -33.18 4.94 22.45
CA ALA A 296 -31.87 4.52 22.88
C ALA A 296 -30.80 5.31 22.11
N LYS A 297 -29.55 5.33 22.62
CA LYS A 297 -28.37 5.79 21.92
C LYS A 297 -27.75 4.62 21.17
N ILE A 298 -27.76 4.69 19.85
CA ILE A 298 -27.23 3.63 18.98
C ILE A 298 -25.87 4.06 18.42
N GLY A 299 -24.84 3.27 18.72
CA GLY A 299 -23.51 3.42 18.17
C GLY A 299 -23.45 2.95 16.72
N LEU A 300 -22.85 3.76 15.85
CA LEU A 300 -22.53 3.41 14.47
C LEU A 300 -21.01 3.41 14.31
N PRO A 301 -20.37 2.25 14.04
CA PRO A 301 -18.92 2.23 13.79
C PRO A 301 -18.60 2.94 12.49
N PHE A 302 -17.70 3.94 12.55
CA PHE A 302 -17.30 4.75 11.41
C PHE A 302 -16.16 4.08 10.66
N GLY A 303 -16.45 2.97 9.99
CA GLY A 303 -15.50 2.13 9.27
C GLY A 303 -16.14 1.28 8.18
N LEU A 304 -15.34 0.68 7.34
CA LEU A 304 -15.74 -0.16 6.20
C LEU A 304 -16.90 0.47 5.39
N ASN A 305 -17.95 -0.29 5.09
CA ASN A 305 -19.08 0.15 4.29
C ASN A 305 -19.92 1.27 4.93
N ASN A 306 -19.76 1.52 6.23
CA ASN A 306 -20.43 2.67 6.86
C ASN A 306 -19.86 4.01 6.37
N PHE A 307 -18.63 4.06 5.82
CA PHE A 307 -18.15 5.25 5.11
C PHE A 307 -19.02 5.64 3.91
N GLU A 308 -19.80 4.74 3.37
CA GLU A 308 -20.75 5.04 2.31
C GLU A 308 -22.17 5.16 2.82
N LEU A 309 -22.56 4.24 3.71
CA LEU A 309 -23.96 4.05 4.13
C LEU A 309 -24.33 4.81 5.40
N LEU A 310 -23.45 5.66 5.90
CA LEU A 310 -23.73 6.49 7.08
C LEU A 310 -24.96 7.39 6.91
N PRO A 311 -25.15 8.09 5.76
CA PRO A 311 -26.37 8.87 5.52
C PRO A 311 -27.62 8.02 5.62
N PHE A 312 -27.59 6.82 5.04
CA PHE A 312 -28.69 5.86 5.07
C PHE A 312 -29.04 5.45 6.51
N TRP A 313 -28.07 4.93 7.26
CA TRP A 313 -28.31 4.41 8.61
C TRP A 313 -28.67 5.49 9.60
N THR A 314 -28.06 6.66 9.49
CA THR A 314 -28.36 7.80 10.36
C THR A 314 -29.79 8.29 10.15
N ALA A 315 -30.21 8.50 8.90
CA ALA A 315 -31.58 8.90 8.57
C ALA A 315 -32.59 7.85 9.04
N PHE A 316 -32.32 6.57 8.76
CA PHE A 316 -33.19 5.46 9.14
C PHE A 316 -33.40 5.40 10.66
N LEU A 317 -32.32 5.36 11.44
CA LEU A 317 -32.39 5.19 12.90
C LEU A 317 -32.97 6.42 13.59
N ARG A 318 -32.61 7.63 13.16
CA ARG A 318 -33.17 8.87 13.71
C ARG A 318 -34.66 8.99 13.45
N LYS A 319 -35.14 8.60 12.28
CA LYS A 319 -36.59 8.58 11.96
C LYS A 319 -37.37 7.59 12.81
N LEU A 320 -36.71 6.51 13.26
CA LEU A 320 -37.29 5.57 14.22
C LEU A 320 -37.30 6.10 15.67
N GLY A 321 -36.64 7.21 15.96
CA GLY A 321 -36.56 7.82 17.28
C GLY A 321 -35.33 7.45 18.10
N PHE A 322 -34.27 6.95 17.46
CA PHE A 322 -32.98 6.68 18.10
C PHE A 322 -32.03 7.88 17.99
N GLU A 323 -31.24 8.10 19.01
CA GLU A 323 -30.05 8.96 18.90
C GLU A 323 -28.88 8.16 18.34
N THR A 324 -28.20 8.69 17.30
CA THR A 324 -27.07 8.02 16.66
C THR A 324 -25.77 8.63 17.15
N VAL A 325 -24.82 7.77 17.55
CA VAL A 325 -23.49 8.18 18.01
C VAL A 325 -22.46 7.51 17.11
N LEU A 326 -21.59 8.31 16.47
CA LEU A 326 -20.50 7.77 15.67
C LEU A 326 -19.29 7.45 16.55
N SER A 327 -18.55 6.40 16.19
CA SER A 327 -17.17 6.28 16.67
C SER A 327 -16.32 7.41 16.08
N ASP A 328 -15.20 7.70 16.73
CA ASP A 328 -14.27 8.71 16.24
C ASP A 328 -13.63 8.29 14.91
N VAL A 329 -13.03 9.25 14.18
CA VAL A 329 -12.22 8.94 13.00
C VAL A 329 -11.06 8.05 13.41
N SER A 330 -10.73 7.08 12.57
CA SER A 330 -9.67 6.11 12.86
C SER A 330 -8.34 6.77 13.17
N THR A 331 -7.66 6.21 14.15
CA THR A 331 -6.29 6.58 14.51
C THR A 331 -5.47 5.33 14.80
N ARG A 332 -4.14 5.47 14.79
CA ARG A 332 -3.25 4.39 15.21
C ARG A 332 -3.51 3.93 16.64
N ASP A 333 -3.84 4.84 17.54
CA ASP A 333 -4.13 4.52 18.93
C ASP A 333 -5.44 3.68 19.02
N MET A 334 -6.46 4.01 18.24
CA MET A 334 -7.69 3.21 18.13
C MET A 334 -7.41 1.78 17.62
N TYR A 335 -6.54 1.63 16.60
CA TYR A 335 -6.09 0.31 16.17
C TYR A 335 -5.44 -0.48 17.30
N MET A 336 -4.55 0.15 18.07
CA MET A 336 -3.87 -0.50 19.20
C MET A 336 -4.83 -0.94 20.30
N GLN A 337 -5.88 -0.15 20.59
CA GLN A 337 -6.92 -0.52 21.54
C GLN A 337 -7.67 -1.79 21.12
N GLY A 338 -8.04 -1.92 19.84
CA GLY A 338 -8.75 -3.07 19.32
C GLY A 338 -7.89 -4.29 18.98
N GLN A 339 -6.55 -4.16 18.96
CA GLN A 339 -5.65 -5.17 18.44
C GLN A 339 -5.78 -6.55 19.13
N HIS A 340 -6.06 -6.56 20.42
CA HIS A 340 -6.14 -7.78 21.24
C HIS A 340 -7.25 -8.74 20.81
N SER A 341 -8.29 -8.26 20.14
CA SER A 341 -9.43 -9.04 19.67
C SER A 341 -9.37 -9.43 18.18
N ILE A 342 -8.32 -9.04 17.46
CA ILE A 342 -8.11 -9.37 16.05
C ILE A 342 -7.70 -10.85 15.91
N PRO A 343 -8.51 -11.71 15.27
CA PRO A 343 -8.24 -13.16 15.25
C PRO A 343 -7.19 -13.57 14.20
N SER A 344 -6.88 -12.73 13.22
CA SER A 344 -5.98 -13.06 12.12
C SER A 344 -5.22 -11.86 11.59
N ASP A 345 -3.91 -12.01 11.39
CA ASP A 345 -3.06 -10.98 10.77
C ASP A 345 -3.29 -10.84 9.27
N THR A 346 -3.93 -11.81 8.63
CA THR A 346 -4.13 -11.81 7.16
C THR A 346 -5.32 -10.97 6.71
N VAL A 347 -6.23 -10.57 7.62
CA VAL A 347 -7.35 -9.69 7.26
C VAL A 347 -6.84 -8.27 6.93
N CYS A 348 -7.50 -7.59 6.00
CA CYS A 348 -7.11 -6.24 5.57
C CYS A 348 -7.16 -5.22 6.72
N TYR A 349 -6.30 -4.21 6.65
CA TYR A 349 -6.16 -3.19 7.69
C TYR A 349 -7.46 -2.42 8.00
N PRO A 350 -8.29 -2.02 6.99
CA PRO A 350 -9.58 -1.39 7.26
C PRO A 350 -10.52 -2.22 8.15
N ALA A 351 -10.50 -3.53 8.00
CA ALA A 351 -11.29 -4.42 8.85
C ALA A 351 -10.72 -4.52 10.27
N LYS A 352 -9.40 -4.54 10.42
CA LYS A 352 -8.75 -4.54 11.75
C LYS A 352 -9.13 -3.30 12.57
N LEU A 353 -9.28 -2.15 11.94
CA LEU A 353 -9.70 -0.90 12.60
C LEU A 353 -11.10 -1.02 13.24
N MET A 354 -11.99 -1.87 12.69
CA MET A 354 -13.33 -2.05 13.24
C MET A 354 -13.34 -2.52 14.68
N HIS A 355 -12.34 -3.27 15.12
CA HIS A 355 -12.19 -3.68 16.53
C HIS A 355 -12.04 -2.46 17.44
N GLY A 356 -11.20 -1.50 17.05
CA GLY A 356 -11.03 -0.24 17.78
C GLY A 356 -12.28 0.65 17.74
N HIS A 357 -13.03 0.68 16.63
CA HIS A 357 -14.30 1.39 16.56
C HIS A 357 -15.33 0.83 17.52
N ILE A 358 -15.38 -0.49 17.72
CA ILE A 358 -16.28 -1.09 18.70
C ILE A 358 -15.88 -0.67 20.13
N GLU A 359 -14.60 -0.76 20.49
CA GLU A 359 -14.11 -0.32 21.81
C GLU A 359 -14.42 1.16 22.06
N ASN A 360 -14.19 2.02 21.07
CA ASN A 360 -14.49 3.45 21.16
C ASN A 360 -15.99 3.72 21.40
N LEU A 361 -16.90 2.98 20.75
CA LEU A 361 -18.34 3.12 20.98
C LEU A 361 -18.76 2.64 22.37
N LEU A 362 -18.16 1.57 22.87
CA LEU A 362 -18.39 1.09 24.24
C LEU A 362 -17.92 2.13 25.26
N GLU A 363 -16.77 2.75 25.06
CA GLU A 363 -16.26 3.85 25.91
C GLU A 363 -17.19 5.08 25.86
N LYS A 364 -17.82 5.37 24.73
CA LYS A 364 -18.82 6.46 24.59
C LYS A 364 -20.13 6.18 25.32
N GLY A 365 -20.31 4.98 25.86
CA GLY A 365 -21.47 4.63 26.67
C GLY A 365 -22.78 4.62 25.86
N VAL A 366 -22.76 4.03 24.65
CA VAL A 366 -23.95 3.82 23.86
C VAL A 366 -24.78 2.64 24.43
N ASP A 367 -26.10 2.65 24.22
CA ASP A 367 -26.98 1.60 24.73
C ASP A 367 -26.92 0.34 23.87
N ALA A 368 -26.68 0.50 22.57
CA ALA A 368 -26.50 -0.60 21.61
C ALA A 368 -25.58 -0.16 20.46
N ILE A 369 -24.97 -1.10 19.76
CA ILE A 369 -24.20 -0.84 18.54
C ILE A 369 -24.94 -1.49 17.37
N PHE A 370 -25.18 -0.73 16.29
CA PHE A 370 -25.81 -1.21 15.08
C PHE A 370 -24.79 -1.35 13.97
N TYR A 371 -24.54 -2.59 13.55
CA TYR A 371 -23.67 -2.91 12.44
C TYR A 371 -24.21 -4.13 11.67
N PRO A 372 -25.02 -3.91 10.62
CA PRO A 372 -25.68 -5.01 9.91
C PRO A 372 -24.72 -5.81 9.04
N CYS A 373 -24.98 -7.10 8.89
CA CYS A 373 -24.35 -7.94 7.87
C CYS A 373 -25.00 -7.65 6.51
N MET A 374 -24.18 -7.33 5.51
CA MET A 374 -24.65 -6.86 4.21
C MET A 374 -23.96 -7.57 3.04
N THR A 375 -24.59 -8.64 2.54
CA THR A 375 -24.09 -9.36 1.35
C THR A 375 -24.23 -8.52 0.09
N TYR A 376 -25.35 -7.84 -0.08
CA TYR A 376 -25.69 -7.03 -1.26
C TYR A 376 -25.76 -5.56 -0.90
N ASN A 377 -25.09 -4.75 -1.69
CA ASN A 377 -25.15 -3.30 -1.63
C ASN A 377 -26.30 -2.77 -2.51
N LEU A 378 -26.38 -1.45 -2.70
CA LEU A 378 -27.29 -0.83 -3.65
C LEU A 378 -26.97 -1.32 -5.08
N ASP A 379 -28.01 -1.52 -5.88
CA ASP A 379 -27.88 -1.85 -7.30
C ASP A 379 -27.70 -0.57 -8.11
N GLU A 380 -26.56 -0.45 -8.76
CA GLU A 380 -26.19 0.70 -9.60
C GLU A 380 -26.35 0.42 -11.09
N GLU A 381 -26.94 -0.73 -11.43
CA GLU A 381 -27.32 -1.13 -12.81
C GLU A 381 -26.13 -1.17 -13.82
N ARG A 382 -24.87 -1.29 -13.33
CA ARG A 382 -23.67 -1.29 -14.16
C ARG A 382 -22.76 -2.51 -13.99
N ALA A 383 -23.17 -3.43 -13.16
CA ALA A 383 -22.47 -4.68 -12.93
C ALA A 383 -23.44 -5.86 -13.04
N THR A 384 -22.92 -7.06 -13.24
CA THR A 384 -23.74 -8.28 -13.30
C THR A 384 -24.29 -8.66 -11.92
N ASN A 385 -23.71 -8.11 -10.85
CA ASN A 385 -24.16 -8.25 -9.48
C ASN A 385 -23.62 -7.08 -8.62
N HIS A 386 -24.06 -6.97 -7.37
CA HIS A 386 -23.75 -5.88 -6.44
C HIS A 386 -23.33 -6.39 -5.05
N TYR A 387 -22.43 -7.38 -5.04
CA TYR A 387 -21.90 -7.94 -3.80
C TYR A 387 -20.96 -6.96 -3.08
N ASN A 388 -20.99 -7.02 -1.76
CA ASN A 388 -19.88 -6.61 -0.93
C ASN A 388 -18.86 -7.76 -0.82
N CYS A 389 -17.58 -7.45 -0.61
CA CYS A 389 -16.59 -8.49 -0.34
C CYS A 389 -16.95 -9.24 0.97
N PRO A 390 -16.55 -10.51 1.15
CA PRO A 390 -16.90 -11.29 2.33
C PRO A 390 -16.55 -10.63 3.66
N VAL A 391 -15.43 -9.86 3.71
CA VAL A 391 -15.03 -9.11 4.90
C VAL A 391 -16.03 -8.01 5.21
N VAL A 392 -16.41 -7.18 4.25
CA VAL A 392 -17.41 -6.13 4.44
C VAL A 392 -18.78 -6.74 4.80
N ALA A 393 -19.15 -7.84 4.14
CA ALA A 393 -20.47 -8.46 4.30
C ALA A 393 -20.69 -9.08 5.70
N TYR A 394 -19.67 -9.71 6.28
CA TYR A 394 -19.82 -10.56 7.46
C TYR A 394 -18.92 -10.20 8.64
N TYR A 395 -18.24 -9.06 8.61
CA TYR A 395 -17.37 -8.66 9.71
C TYR A 395 -18.08 -8.46 11.05
N PRO A 396 -19.37 -8.07 11.09
CA PRO A 396 -20.13 -8.05 12.35
C PRO A 396 -20.14 -9.37 13.10
N GLU A 397 -20.26 -10.50 12.41
CA GLU A 397 -20.21 -11.85 13.01
C GLU A 397 -18.84 -12.11 13.67
N LEU A 398 -17.77 -11.72 12.97
CA LEU A 398 -16.41 -11.90 13.49
C LEU A 398 -16.17 -11.03 14.72
N LEU A 399 -16.65 -9.79 14.73
CA LEU A 399 -16.57 -8.90 15.89
C LEU A 399 -17.33 -9.48 17.08
N LYS A 400 -18.58 -9.94 16.89
CA LYS A 400 -19.41 -10.56 17.94
C LYS A 400 -18.71 -11.77 18.55
N ALA A 401 -17.99 -12.55 17.75
CA ALA A 401 -17.29 -13.76 18.20
C ALA A 401 -15.98 -13.48 18.94
N ASN A 402 -15.32 -12.35 18.67
CA ASN A 402 -13.94 -12.11 19.13
C ASN A 402 -13.80 -10.94 20.13
N VAL A 403 -14.73 -9.99 20.14
CA VAL A 403 -14.73 -8.88 21.12
C VAL A 403 -15.52 -9.31 22.35
N SER A 404 -14.81 -9.66 23.42
CA SER A 404 -15.42 -10.23 24.64
C SER A 404 -16.47 -9.31 25.27
N ALA A 405 -16.27 -7.99 25.21
CA ALA A 405 -17.23 -7.00 25.72
C ALA A 405 -18.60 -7.05 25.03
N LEU A 406 -18.68 -7.60 23.82
CA LEU A 406 -19.94 -7.76 23.09
C LEU A 406 -20.75 -8.98 23.54
N ALA A 407 -20.24 -9.88 24.40
CA ALA A 407 -20.95 -11.09 24.81
C ALA A 407 -22.32 -10.78 25.40
N ASP A 408 -22.38 -9.84 26.36
CA ASP A 408 -23.58 -9.40 27.07
C ASP A 408 -24.10 -8.03 26.61
N PHE A 409 -23.49 -7.45 25.58
CA PHE A 409 -23.85 -6.14 25.05
C PHE A 409 -24.86 -6.26 23.89
N ASP A 410 -25.75 -5.28 23.76
CA ASP A 410 -26.74 -5.24 22.67
C ASP A 410 -26.04 -4.86 21.35
N PHE A 411 -25.50 -5.87 20.69
CA PHE A 411 -24.86 -5.74 19.38
C PHE A 411 -25.84 -6.16 18.29
N MET A 412 -26.39 -5.15 17.59
CA MET A 412 -27.43 -5.30 16.57
C MET A 412 -26.80 -5.56 15.21
N MET A 413 -26.78 -6.81 14.77
CA MET A 413 -26.18 -7.22 13.47
C MET A 413 -27.18 -7.97 12.57
N PRO A 414 -28.33 -7.36 12.20
CA PRO A 414 -29.29 -7.99 11.30
C PRO A 414 -28.66 -8.22 9.91
N TYR A 415 -29.15 -9.24 9.21
CA TYR A 415 -28.84 -9.47 7.81
C TYR A 415 -29.77 -8.62 6.94
N PHE A 416 -29.19 -7.63 6.28
CA PHE A 416 -29.89 -6.73 5.38
C PHE A 416 -29.28 -6.71 3.99
N GLU A 417 -30.06 -6.32 3.01
CA GLU A 417 -29.66 -6.06 1.64
C GLU A 417 -30.36 -4.79 1.16
N LEU A 418 -29.67 -3.93 0.43
CA LEU A 418 -30.24 -2.65 0.01
C LEU A 418 -30.68 -2.63 -1.47
N ALA A 419 -30.29 -3.64 -2.27
CA ALA A 419 -30.66 -3.72 -3.68
C ALA A 419 -32.18 -3.84 -3.89
N ASP A 420 -32.89 -4.56 -3.04
CA ASP A 420 -34.35 -4.68 -3.07
C ASP A 420 -34.98 -3.94 -1.89
N LYS A 421 -35.46 -2.73 -2.13
CA LYS A 421 -36.13 -1.88 -1.14
C LYS A 421 -37.33 -2.54 -0.49
N LYS A 422 -38.13 -3.37 -1.23
CA LYS A 422 -39.29 -4.05 -0.70
C LYS A 422 -38.86 -5.15 0.29
N ARG A 423 -37.84 -5.91 -0.07
CA ARG A 423 -37.30 -6.96 0.78
C ARG A 423 -36.60 -6.38 2.00
N PHE A 424 -35.82 -5.31 1.84
CA PHE A 424 -35.26 -4.57 2.97
C PHE A 424 -36.35 -4.09 3.92
N THR A 425 -37.42 -3.44 3.41
CA THR A 425 -38.54 -2.95 4.21
C THR A 425 -39.18 -4.07 5.04
N LYS A 426 -39.44 -5.24 4.43
CA LYS A 426 -39.99 -6.41 5.09
C LYS A 426 -39.11 -6.88 6.24
N HIS A 427 -37.80 -6.99 6.02
CA HIS A 427 -36.84 -7.43 7.02
C HIS A 427 -36.67 -6.38 8.13
N ALA A 428 -36.61 -5.11 7.81
CA ALA A 428 -36.53 -4.01 8.78
C ALA A 428 -37.77 -3.95 9.67
N VAL A 429 -38.98 -4.08 9.11
CA VAL A 429 -40.22 -4.17 9.88
C VAL A 429 -40.17 -5.34 10.84
N LYS A 430 -39.80 -6.54 10.36
CA LYS A 430 -39.70 -7.73 11.20
C LYS A 430 -38.72 -7.52 12.36
N TYR A 431 -37.55 -6.97 12.09
CA TYR A 431 -36.49 -6.78 13.06
C TYR A 431 -36.87 -5.71 14.11
N PHE A 432 -37.17 -4.49 13.66
CA PHE A 432 -37.35 -3.34 14.56
C PHE A 432 -38.67 -3.40 15.33
N CYS A 433 -39.79 -3.81 14.71
CA CYS A 433 -41.04 -3.99 15.45
C CYS A 433 -40.99 -5.18 16.40
N GLY A 434 -40.18 -6.20 16.09
CA GLY A 434 -39.98 -7.34 17.00
C GLY A 434 -39.14 -7.00 18.22
N LYS A 435 -38.09 -6.22 18.02
CA LYS A 435 -37.15 -5.82 19.08
C LYS A 435 -37.67 -4.64 19.91
N TYR A 436 -38.36 -3.68 19.29
CA TYR A 436 -38.88 -2.46 19.89
C TYR A 436 -40.42 -2.38 19.68
N PRO A 437 -41.26 -2.95 20.56
CA PRO A 437 -42.73 -3.02 20.36
C PRO A 437 -43.44 -1.66 20.22
N GLN A 438 -42.81 -0.58 20.73
CA GLN A 438 -43.31 0.78 20.57
C GLN A 438 -43.19 1.31 19.12
N ILE A 439 -42.27 0.76 18.31
CA ILE A 439 -42.10 1.14 16.92
C ILE A 439 -43.17 0.45 16.06
N LYS A 440 -43.93 1.24 15.31
CA LYS A 440 -45.01 0.71 14.46
C LYS A 440 -44.53 0.53 13.03
N LYS A 441 -45.11 -0.44 12.32
CA LYS A 441 -44.80 -0.74 10.90
C LYS A 441 -44.77 0.51 10.01
N LYS A 442 -45.73 1.44 10.20
CA LYS A 442 -45.76 2.69 9.41
C LYS A 442 -44.51 3.57 9.63
N GLN A 443 -43.99 3.59 10.85
CA GLN A 443 -42.77 4.35 11.16
C GLN A 443 -41.55 3.73 10.46
N VAL A 444 -41.43 2.40 10.45
CA VAL A 444 -40.36 1.70 9.75
C VAL A 444 -40.43 1.96 8.25
N ILE A 445 -41.63 1.90 7.64
CA ILE A 445 -41.78 2.20 6.21
C ILE A 445 -41.36 3.64 5.91
N ALA A 446 -41.76 4.63 6.71
CA ALA A 446 -41.34 6.02 6.52
C ALA A 446 -39.83 6.19 6.73
N ALA A 447 -39.25 5.49 7.70
CA ALA A 447 -37.79 5.52 7.92
C ALA A 447 -37.01 4.92 6.75
N VAL A 448 -37.53 3.89 6.11
CA VAL A 448 -36.94 3.33 4.89
C VAL A 448 -36.94 4.35 3.74
N GLU A 449 -38.07 5.03 3.52
CA GLU A 449 -38.16 6.06 2.47
C GLU A 449 -37.12 7.18 2.71
N ASP A 450 -37.09 7.72 3.94
CA ASP A 450 -36.15 8.77 4.32
C ASP A 450 -34.69 8.31 4.17
N ALA A 451 -34.37 7.05 4.47
CA ALA A 451 -33.02 6.52 4.37
C ALA A 451 -32.52 6.43 2.91
N TYR A 452 -33.34 5.91 2.00
CA TYR A 452 -32.99 5.87 0.59
C TYR A 452 -32.83 7.29 0.01
N MET A 453 -33.73 8.22 0.36
CA MET A 453 -33.62 9.62 -0.05
C MET A 453 -32.32 10.25 0.44
N ALA A 454 -31.96 10.08 1.71
CA ALA A 454 -30.73 10.61 2.27
C ALA A 454 -29.46 10.05 1.58
N GLN A 455 -29.50 8.77 1.19
CA GLN A 455 -28.41 8.17 0.44
C GLN A 455 -28.31 8.71 -0.98
N ASP A 456 -29.42 8.87 -1.67
CA ASP A 456 -29.46 9.44 -3.01
C ASP A 456 -28.97 10.90 -3.02
N GLU A 457 -29.38 11.70 -2.01
CA GLU A 457 -28.89 13.07 -1.81
C GLU A 457 -27.38 13.11 -1.63
N TYR A 458 -26.82 12.20 -0.83
CA TYR A 458 -25.38 12.11 -0.64
C TYR A 458 -24.63 11.79 -1.94
N TYR A 459 -25.12 10.87 -2.75
CA TYR A 459 -24.53 10.57 -4.06
C TYR A 459 -24.64 11.74 -5.03
N ILE A 460 -25.74 12.48 -4.99
CA ILE A 460 -25.91 13.71 -5.78
C ILE A 460 -24.88 14.76 -5.33
N ASP A 461 -24.72 14.97 -4.04
CA ASP A 461 -23.76 15.92 -3.48
C ASP A 461 -22.31 15.59 -3.90
N ILE A 462 -21.90 14.31 -3.86
CA ILE A 462 -20.59 13.87 -4.34
C ILE A 462 -20.38 14.23 -5.81
N ARG A 463 -21.38 13.97 -6.66
CA ARG A 463 -21.30 14.27 -8.09
C ARG A 463 -21.21 15.77 -8.37
N ILE A 464 -21.99 16.57 -7.66
CA ILE A 464 -21.99 18.04 -7.78
C ILE A 464 -20.62 18.59 -7.39
N GLU A 465 -20.09 18.16 -6.24
CA GLU A 465 -18.78 18.64 -5.77
C GLU A 465 -17.64 18.13 -6.65
N GLY A 466 -17.71 16.89 -7.12
CA GLY A 466 -16.74 16.35 -8.08
C GLY A 466 -16.72 17.14 -9.40
N GLN A 467 -17.89 17.46 -9.97
CA GLN A 467 -17.98 18.29 -11.17
C GLN A 467 -17.49 19.72 -10.93
N ARG A 468 -17.71 20.26 -9.71
CA ARG A 468 -17.17 21.57 -9.32
C ARG A 468 -15.64 21.53 -9.27
N ALA A 469 -15.07 20.47 -8.70
CA ALA A 469 -13.63 20.28 -8.65
C ALA A 469 -13.01 20.15 -10.06
N ILE A 470 -13.63 19.38 -10.94
CA ILE A 470 -13.18 19.22 -12.34
C ILE A 470 -13.22 20.55 -13.08
N ARG A 471 -14.32 21.29 -13.00
CA ARG A 471 -14.43 22.63 -13.61
C ARG A 471 -13.37 23.58 -13.09
N TYR A 472 -13.10 23.56 -11.80
CA TYR A 472 -12.02 24.36 -11.21
C TYR A 472 -10.66 24.02 -11.84
N ALA A 473 -10.37 22.73 -12.06
CA ALA A 473 -9.14 22.29 -12.72
C ALA A 473 -9.09 22.82 -14.16
N ASP A 474 -10.15 22.68 -14.93
CA ASP A 474 -10.24 23.14 -16.32
C ASP A 474 -10.06 24.68 -16.42
N GLU A 475 -10.66 25.45 -15.51
CA GLU A 475 -10.56 26.92 -15.47
C GLU A 475 -9.16 27.43 -15.08
N HIS A 476 -8.36 26.61 -14.38
CA HIS A 476 -7.04 26.99 -13.87
C HIS A 476 -5.88 26.25 -14.55
N ASP A 477 -6.15 25.50 -15.62
CA ASP A 477 -5.16 24.70 -16.35
C ASP A 477 -4.39 23.76 -15.41
N LEU A 478 -5.15 23.01 -14.59
CA LEU A 478 -4.62 22.06 -13.61
C LEU A 478 -4.98 20.63 -13.99
N ASP A 479 -4.11 19.71 -13.62
CA ASP A 479 -4.39 18.28 -13.75
C ASP A 479 -5.29 17.78 -12.61
N VAL A 480 -6.07 16.73 -12.94
CA VAL A 480 -6.98 16.05 -12.02
C VAL A 480 -6.44 14.68 -11.65
N ALA A 481 -6.30 14.39 -10.38
CA ALA A 481 -6.07 13.07 -9.87
C ALA A 481 -7.40 12.39 -9.52
N VAL A 482 -7.78 11.37 -10.26
CA VAL A 482 -8.91 10.50 -9.95
C VAL A 482 -8.43 9.40 -9.01
N ILE A 483 -8.72 9.52 -7.73
CA ILE A 483 -8.35 8.49 -6.76
C ILE A 483 -9.43 7.41 -6.76
N ALA A 484 -9.08 6.24 -7.28
CA ALA A 484 -9.93 5.07 -7.32
C ALA A 484 -9.67 4.15 -6.12
N GLY A 485 -10.71 3.97 -5.32
CA GLY A 485 -10.61 3.18 -4.10
C GLY A 485 -11.97 2.66 -3.66
N ARG A 486 -12.06 2.31 -2.40
CA ARG A 486 -13.32 1.95 -1.77
C ARG A 486 -13.75 3.07 -0.82
N PRO A 487 -15.03 3.18 -0.46
CA PRO A 487 -15.52 4.30 0.36
C PRO A 487 -14.69 4.58 1.62
N TYR A 488 -14.21 3.54 2.29
CA TYR A 488 -13.39 3.65 3.49
C TYR A 488 -11.94 4.12 3.25
N HIS A 489 -11.49 4.25 2.00
CA HIS A 489 -10.19 4.89 1.70
C HIS A 489 -10.20 6.41 1.94
N VAL A 490 -11.35 6.99 2.22
CA VAL A 490 -11.48 8.37 2.71
C VAL A 490 -10.94 8.55 4.13
N ASP A 491 -10.88 7.46 4.91
CA ASP A 491 -10.33 7.46 6.27
C ASP A 491 -8.84 7.84 6.29
N PRO A 492 -8.42 8.87 7.07
CA PRO A 492 -7.03 9.32 7.11
C PRO A 492 -6.02 8.27 7.59
N GLU A 493 -6.42 7.36 8.48
CA GLU A 493 -5.55 6.27 8.95
C GLU A 493 -5.37 5.19 7.88
N ILE A 494 -6.35 5.02 6.98
CA ILE A 494 -6.28 4.06 5.87
C ILE A 494 -5.50 4.65 4.69
N ASN A 495 -5.82 5.90 4.28
CA ASN A 495 -5.17 6.53 3.13
C ASN A 495 -3.81 7.16 3.46
N HIS A 496 -3.46 7.29 4.75
CA HIS A 496 -2.19 7.85 5.21
C HIS A 496 -1.89 9.27 4.71
N GLY A 497 -2.90 10.05 4.34
CA GLY A 497 -2.75 11.40 3.81
C GLY A 497 -2.27 11.44 2.36
N ILE A 498 -2.46 10.36 1.60
CA ILE A 498 -2.11 10.31 0.15
C ILE A 498 -2.84 11.40 -0.63
N ASP A 499 -4.11 11.69 -0.32
CA ASP A 499 -4.87 12.78 -0.90
C ASP A 499 -4.18 14.13 -0.71
N GLN A 500 -3.68 14.41 0.50
CA GLN A 500 -2.95 15.65 0.79
C GLN A 500 -1.57 15.69 0.10
N LEU A 501 -0.90 14.54 -0.02
CA LEU A 501 0.36 14.44 -0.75
C LEU A 501 0.14 14.75 -2.23
N ILE A 502 -0.86 14.15 -2.87
CA ILE A 502 -1.19 14.39 -4.28
C ILE A 502 -1.55 15.86 -4.50
N ALA A 503 -2.40 16.45 -3.63
CA ALA A 503 -2.73 17.87 -3.70
C ALA A 503 -1.48 18.77 -3.58
N SER A 504 -0.45 18.34 -2.83
CA SER A 504 0.80 19.09 -2.69
C SER A 504 1.60 19.18 -4.00
N PHE A 505 1.37 18.29 -4.95
CA PHE A 505 1.95 18.35 -6.30
C PHE A 505 1.20 19.30 -7.24
N GLY A 506 0.10 19.90 -6.79
CA GLY A 506 -0.68 20.84 -7.56
C GLY A 506 -1.84 20.21 -8.35
N LEU A 507 -2.25 18.99 -8.00
CA LEU A 507 -3.37 18.30 -8.63
C LEU A 507 -4.67 18.53 -7.86
N VAL A 508 -5.77 18.67 -8.59
CA VAL A 508 -7.13 18.64 -8.05
C VAL A 508 -7.55 17.19 -7.82
N ILE A 509 -8.21 16.90 -6.70
CA ILE A 509 -8.56 15.52 -6.32
C ILE A 509 -10.04 15.27 -6.45
N VAL A 510 -10.39 14.21 -7.18
CA VAL A 510 -11.73 13.64 -7.24
C VAL A 510 -11.71 12.15 -6.92
N SER A 511 -12.84 11.60 -6.49
CA SER A 511 -12.99 10.17 -6.21
C SER A 511 -13.70 9.45 -7.36
N GLU A 512 -13.54 8.12 -7.42
CA GLU A 512 -14.15 7.26 -8.43
C GLU A 512 -15.67 7.42 -8.52
N ASP A 513 -16.35 7.59 -7.37
CA ASP A 513 -17.80 7.72 -7.28
C ASP A 513 -18.35 9.07 -7.80
N ALA A 514 -17.46 10.04 -8.04
CA ALA A 514 -17.84 11.30 -8.67
C ALA A 514 -17.83 11.26 -10.21
N VAL A 515 -17.07 10.31 -10.82
CA VAL A 515 -16.80 10.31 -12.26
C VAL A 515 -17.25 9.05 -13.00
N TRP A 516 -17.40 7.92 -12.33
CA TRP A 516 -17.67 6.62 -12.96
C TRP A 516 -18.93 6.58 -13.83
N GLN A 517 -19.93 7.40 -13.53
CA GLN A 517 -21.18 7.51 -14.31
C GLN A 517 -21.08 8.43 -15.52
N LEU A 518 -19.98 9.17 -15.66
CA LEU A 518 -19.77 10.12 -16.77
C LEU A 518 -19.36 9.42 -18.08
N THR A 519 -19.13 8.12 -18.01
CA THR A 519 -18.78 7.27 -19.17
C THR A 519 -19.69 6.06 -19.22
N ASP A 520 -19.73 5.39 -20.36
CA ASP A 520 -20.35 4.07 -20.47
C ASP A 520 -19.58 3.03 -19.65
N ALA A 521 -20.28 1.96 -19.24
CA ALA A 521 -19.64 0.86 -18.53
C ALA A 521 -18.55 0.22 -19.42
N PRO A 522 -17.30 0.11 -18.95
CA PRO A 522 -16.24 -0.52 -19.74
C PRO A 522 -16.50 -2.02 -19.89
N GLU A 523 -16.05 -2.58 -21.02
CA GLU A 523 -15.88 -4.02 -21.16
C GLU A 523 -14.78 -4.49 -20.20
N VAL A 524 -15.06 -5.55 -19.44
CA VAL A 524 -14.10 -6.16 -18.51
C VAL A 524 -13.99 -7.66 -18.79
N HIS A 525 -12.78 -8.21 -18.61
CA HIS A 525 -12.47 -9.62 -18.89
C HIS A 525 -12.81 -10.54 -17.71
N VAL A 526 -13.22 -9.95 -16.58
CA VAL A 526 -13.56 -10.64 -15.35
C VAL A 526 -15.05 -10.51 -15.04
N LEU A 527 -15.55 -11.37 -14.15
CA LEU A 527 -16.93 -11.26 -13.69
C LEU A 527 -17.09 -9.96 -12.85
N ASN A 528 -17.79 -8.99 -13.40
CA ASN A 528 -18.07 -7.71 -12.74
C ASN A 528 -19.24 -7.87 -11.75
N GLN A 529 -18.94 -8.23 -10.52
CA GLN A 529 -19.94 -8.54 -9.49
C GLN A 529 -19.82 -7.75 -8.19
N TRP A 530 -18.79 -6.91 -8.07
CA TRP A 530 -18.49 -6.17 -6.85
C TRP A 530 -18.82 -4.69 -7.04
N THR A 531 -19.70 -4.14 -6.22
CA THR A 531 -20.19 -2.75 -6.35
C THR A 531 -19.05 -1.74 -6.44
N TYR A 532 -18.13 -1.74 -5.48
CA TYR A 532 -17.06 -0.74 -5.44
C TYR A 532 -16.06 -0.87 -6.60
N HIS A 533 -15.78 -2.10 -7.03
CA HIS A 533 -14.82 -2.36 -8.11
C HIS A 533 -15.40 -1.96 -9.48
N SER A 534 -16.72 -2.12 -9.66
CA SER A 534 -17.41 -1.64 -10.87
C SER A 534 -17.27 -0.12 -11.05
N ARG A 535 -17.33 0.65 -9.96
CA ARG A 535 -17.07 2.11 -10.00
C ARG A 535 -15.63 2.41 -10.39
N MET A 536 -14.66 1.64 -9.86
CA MET A 536 -13.24 1.81 -10.19
C MET A 536 -12.97 1.55 -11.68
N TYR A 537 -13.62 0.57 -12.29
CA TYR A 537 -13.55 0.32 -13.73
C TYR A 537 -14.13 1.49 -14.54
N GLY A 538 -15.27 2.05 -14.12
CA GLY A 538 -15.83 3.25 -14.72
C GLY A 538 -14.92 4.46 -14.61
N ALA A 539 -14.25 4.65 -13.47
CA ALA A 539 -13.27 5.71 -13.26
C ALA A 539 -12.02 5.52 -14.15
N ALA A 540 -11.54 4.27 -14.33
CA ALA A 540 -10.47 3.95 -15.26
C ALA A 540 -10.86 4.33 -16.69
N LYS A 541 -12.09 4.01 -17.13
CA LYS A 541 -12.59 4.43 -18.44
C LYS A 541 -12.70 5.94 -18.58
N TYR A 542 -13.10 6.63 -17.52
CA TYR A 542 -13.21 8.09 -17.54
C TYR A 542 -11.87 8.76 -17.85
N VAL A 543 -10.78 8.33 -17.19
CA VAL A 543 -9.47 8.97 -17.40
C VAL A 543 -8.92 8.75 -18.81
N THR A 544 -9.28 7.66 -19.51
CA THR A 544 -8.84 7.45 -20.90
C THR A 544 -9.47 8.46 -21.88
N GLN A 545 -10.51 9.17 -21.47
CA GLN A 545 -11.24 10.17 -22.28
C GLN A 545 -10.84 11.61 -21.92
N LYS A 546 -9.87 11.81 -21.04
CA LYS A 546 -9.46 13.11 -20.52
C LYS A 546 -7.94 13.27 -20.56
N GLU A 547 -7.45 14.30 -21.25
CA GLU A 547 -6.02 14.56 -21.38
C GLU A 547 -5.38 15.03 -20.05
N ASN A 548 -6.14 15.75 -19.22
CA ASN A 548 -5.66 16.31 -17.94
C ASN A 548 -6.08 15.47 -16.73
N ALA A 549 -6.45 14.20 -16.89
CA ALA A 549 -6.83 13.34 -15.79
C ALA A 549 -5.91 12.13 -15.65
N GLN A 550 -5.51 11.82 -14.43
CA GLN A 550 -4.66 10.67 -14.07
C GLN A 550 -5.36 9.78 -13.06
N LEU A 551 -5.26 8.46 -13.24
CA LEU A 551 -5.83 7.48 -12.32
C LEU A 551 -4.81 7.09 -11.27
N ILE A 552 -5.23 7.13 -10.00
CA ILE A 552 -4.44 6.67 -8.86
C ILE A 552 -5.27 5.64 -8.09
N GLN A 553 -4.87 4.38 -8.15
CA GLN A 553 -5.57 3.32 -7.43
C GLN A 553 -5.04 3.16 -6.01
N LEU A 554 -5.93 3.16 -5.02
CA LEU A 554 -5.62 2.75 -3.65
C LEU A 554 -5.93 1.26 -3.47
N VAL A 555 -4.92 0.51 -3.07
CA VAL A 555 -5.01 -0.94 -2.83
C VAL A 555 -4.76 -1.26 -1.37
N SER A 556 -5.42 -2.30 -0.86
CA SER A 556 -5.15 -2.82 0.48
C SER A 556 -4.24 -4.03 0.40
N PHE A 557 -3.12 -4.00 1.13
CA PHE A 557 -2.22 -5.15 1.23
C PHE A 557 -2.98 -6.41 1.67
N GLY A 558 -2.76 -7.52 0.98
CA GLY A 558 -3.43 -8.80 1.24
C GLY A 558 -4.86 -8.91 0.67
N CYS A 559 -5.38 -7.90 -0.04
CA CYS A 559 -6.69 -7.99 -0.68
C CYS A 559 -6.60 -8.75 -2.01
N GLY A 560 -7.14 -9.97 -2.06
CA GLY A 560 -7.16 -10.78 -3.28
C GLY A 560 -8.00 -10.19 -4.42
N ILE A 561 -9.03 -9.40 -4.10
CA ILE A 561 -9.86 -8.72 -5.11
C ILE A 561 -9.07 -7.58 -5.78
N ASP A 562 -8.24 -6.85 -5.03
CA ASP A 562 -7.41 -5.79 -5.59
C ASP A 562 -6.41 -6.31 -6.62
N ALA A 563 -5.86 -7.51 -6.43
CA ALA A 563 -4.96 -8.11 -7.41
C ALA A 563 -5.61 -8.25 -8.79
N ILE A 564 -6.88 -8.68 -8.84
CA ILE A 564 -7.66 -8.78 -10.08
C ILE A 564 -8.03 -7.39 -10.61
N THR A 565 -8.52 -6.51 -9.72
CA THR A 565 -8.99 -5.17 -10.09
C THR A 565 -7.87 -4.32 -10.69
N THR A 566 -6.65 -4.42 -10.14
CA THR A 566 -5.48 -3.67 -10.63
C THR A 566 -5.14 -4.04 -12.07
N ASP A 567 -5.12 -5.33 -12.39
CA ASP A 567 -4.82 -5.81 -13.74
C ASP A 567 -5.91 -5.38 -14.73
N GLU A 568 -7.18 -5.45 -14.34
CA GLU A 568 -8.30 -5.05 -15.18
C GLU A 568 -8.32 -3.53 -15.43
N MET A 569 -8.09 -2.71 -14.39
CA MET A 569 -7.99 -1.26 -14.54
C MET A 569 -6.83 -0.86 -15.45
N ARG A 570 -5.67 -1.54 -15.34
CA ARG A 570 -4.54 -1.34 -16.25
C ARG A 570 -4.93 -1.64 -17.69
N ALA A 571 -5.59 -2.79 -17.93
CA ALA A 571 -6.05 -3.17 -19.26
C ALA A 571 -7.02 -2.14 -19.85
N ILE A 572 -7.95 -1.59 -19.05
CA ILE A 572 -8.85 -0.50 -19.48
C ILE A 572 -8.06 0.75 -19.88
N CYS A 573 -7.06 1.16 -19.08
CA CYS A 573 -6.24 2.34 -19.37
C CYS A 573 -5.32 2.15 -20.58
N GLU A 574 -4.80 0.95 -20.84
CA GLU A 574 -3.92 0.66 -21.99
C GLU A 574 -4.68 0.51 -23.30
N ASN A 575 -5.94 0.11 -23.29
CA ASN A 575 -6.78 -0.11 -24.46
C ASN A 575 -7.72 1.08 -24.80
N GLY A 576 -7.79 2.07 -23.95
CA GLY A 576 -8.59 3.30 -24.12
C GLY A 576 -7.75 4.47 -24.52
#